data_f5cbbb794b5c0cf05517e466af95a260
#
_entry.id   f5cbbb794b5c0cf05517e466af95a260
#
_cell.length_a   1.000
_cell.length_b   1.000
_cell.length_c   1.000
_cell.angle_alpha   90.00
_cell.angle_beta   90.00
_cell.angle_gamma   90.00
#
_symmetry.space_group_name_H-M   'P 1'
#
loop_
_entity.id
_entity.type
_entity.pdbx_description
1 polymer ?
#
loop_
_entity_poly.entity_id
_entity_poly.type
_entity_poly.pdbx_seq_one_letter_code
_entity_poly.pdbx_strand_id
1 'polypeptide(L)'
;MSSTTDEIRRQLNESAQVKQSFSAELVERIATFAEKSAAALRSGGKLVFFGNGGSAADAQHLSAELVVRLRAERPGLPALALTTNPSVLTAAGNDYGFERIFSRQVESLVDGKDVVIALSTSGTSPNILRGAEAARARGAYVVAFTGETGGKLAPLADLLLNVPSTDPQRIQESHITIGHIACALIEKQVSSLS
;
A
#
# COMPACT_ATOMS: atom_id res chain seq x y z
N MET A 1 21.97 14.01 29.75
CA MET A 1 21.82 13.16 28.55
C MET A 1 20.72 12.16 28.86
N SER A 2 19.73 12.00 27.95
CA SER A 2 18.72 10.95 28.08
C SER A 2 19.39 9.58 28.03
N SER A 3 18.93 8.62 28.84
CA SER A 3 19.46 7.25 28.78
C SER A 3 19.00 6.56 27.46
N THR A 4 19.73 5.54 27.01
CA THR A 4 19.31 4.72 25.86
C THR A 4 17.89 4.15 26.06
N THR A 5 17.55 3.79 27.30
CA THR A 5 16.23 3.29 27.65
C THR A 5 15.15 4.36 27.52
N ASP A 6 15.45 5.62 27.91
CA ASP A 6 14.50 6.73 27.74
C ASP A 6 14.26 7.03 26.27
N GLU A 7 15.30 6.98 25.44
CA GLU A 7 15.18 7.15 24.00
C GLU A 7 14.30 6.05 23.36
N ILE A 8 14.51 4.78 23.74
CA ILE A 8 13.64 3.68 23.27
C ILE A 8 12.18 3.92 23.65
N ARG A 9 11.92 4.29 24.92
CA ARG A 9 10.55 4.59 25.36
C ARG A 9 9.93 5.76 24.60
N ARG A 10 10.72 6.80 24.33
CA ARG A 10 10.28 7.96 23.55
C ARG A 10 9.81 7.52 22.16
N GLN A 11 10.61 6.74 21.43
CA GLN A 11 10.26 6.26 20.10
C GLN A 11 9.03 5.35 20.09
N LEU A 12 8.88 4.44 21.06
CA LEU A 12 7.69 3.62 21.20
C LEU A 12 6.43 4.47 21.44
N ASN A 13 6.53 5.49 22.28
CA ASN A 13 5.43 6.40 22.55
C ASN A 13 5.07 7.23 21.31
N GLU A 14 6.05 7.75 20.56
CA GLU A 14 5.81 8.47 19.30
C GLU A 14 5.06 7.59 18.29
N SER A 15 5.50 6.35 18.12
CA SER A 15 4.82 5.38 17.25
C SER A 15 3.36 5.15 17.66
N ALA A 16 3.09 5.01 18.95
CA ALA A 16 1.75 4.85 19.47
C ALA A 16 0.90 6.11 19.27
N GLN A 17 1.45 7.29 19.56
CA GLN A 17 0.76 8.57 19.41
C GLN A 17 0.32 8.85 17.98
N VAL A 18 1.17 8.59 16.98
CA VAL A 18 0.81 8.76 15.56
C VAL A 18 -0.42 7.92 15.21
N LYS A 19 -0.46 6.65 15.65
CA LYS A 19 -1.61 5.78 15.38
C LYS A 19 -2.87 6.19 16.13
N GLN A 20 -2.73 6.71 17.36
CA GLN A 20 -3.84 7.23 18.16
C GLN A 20 -4.41 8.54 17.60
N SER A 21 -3.60 9.30 16.86
CA SER A 21 -4.02 10.56 16.23
C SER A 21 -4.71 10.40 14.88
N PHE A 22 -4.99 9.17 14.43
CA PHE A 22 -5.77 8.94 13.22
C PHE A 22 -7.15 9.57 13.35
N SER A 23 -7.46 10.49 12.44
CA SER A 23 -8.75 11.15 12.41
C SER A 23 -9.89 10.17 12.09
N ALA A 24 -11.12 10.51 12.48
CA ALA A 24 -12.30 9.72 12.09
C ALA A 24 -12.38 9.57 10.57
N GLU A 25 -12.03 10.60 9.81
CA GLU A 25 -12.01 10.56 8.34
C GLU A 25 -10.97 9.55 7.82
N LEU A 26 -9.78 9.47 8.39
CA LEU A 26 -8.78 8.46 8.00
C LEU A 26 -9.28 7.05 8.31
N VAL A 27 -9.93 6.84 9.44
CA VAL A 27 -10.53 5.55 9.82
C VAL A 27 -11.61 5.13 8.81
N GLU A 28 -12.50 6.03 8.41
CA GLU A 28 -13.50 5.77 7.36
C GLU A 28 -12.86 5.47 5.99
N ARG A 29 -11.77 6.15 5.65
CA ARG A 29 -11.02 5.85 4.41
C ARG A 29 -10.38 4.46 4.45
N ILE A 30 -9.89 4.00 5.61
CA ILE A 30 -9.37 2.63 5.78
C ILE A 30 -10.50 1.61 5.57
N ALA A 31 -11.69 1.87 6.10
CA ALA A 31 -12.86 1.02 5.87
C ALA A 31 -13.22 0.98 4.37
N THR A 32 -13.27 2.14 3.71
CA THR A 32 -13.50 2.26 2.26
C THR A 32 -12.47 1.48 1.45
N PHE A 33 -11.19 1.53 1.84
CA PHE A 33 -10.14 0.74 1.19
C PHE A 33 -10.44 -0.76 1.27
N ALA A 34 -10.80 -1.26 2.45
CA ALA A 34 -11.14 -2.67 2.62
C ALA A 34 -12.37 -3.08 1.79
N GLU A 35 -13.40 -2.25 1.76
CA GLU A 35 -14.63 -2.50 0.98
C GLU A 35 -14.37 -2.53 -0.53
N LYS A 36 -13.65 -1.54 -1.07
CA LYS A 36 -13.28 -1.48 -2.49
C LYS A 36 -12.42 -2.66 -2.89
N SER A 37 -11.45 -3.03 -2.04
CA SER A 37 -10.60 -4.20 -2.27
C SER A 37 -11.39 -5.51 -2.28
N ALA A 38 -12.28 -5.72 -1.32
CA ALA A 38 -13.12 -6.91 -1.28
C ALA A 38 -14.08 -6.97 -2.49
N ALA A 39 -14.63 -5.82 -2.91
CA ALA A 39 -15.49 -5.74 -4.10
C ALA A 39 -14.72 -6.08 -5.38
N ALA A 40 -13.49 -5.58 -5.55
CA ALA A 40 -12.61 -5.91 -6.67
C ALA A 40 -12.33 -7.41 -6.74
N LEU A 41 -11.94 -8.02 -5.62
CA LEU A 41 -11.69 -9.46 -5.53
C LEU A 41 -12.93 -10.31 -5.91
N ARG A 42 -14.12 -9.91 -5.44
CA ARG A 42 -15.38 -10.59 -5.80
C ARG A 42 -15.74 -10.46 -7.28
N SER A 43 -15.33 -9.37 -7.93
CA SER A 43 -15.54 -9.15 -9.37
C SER A 43 -14.47 -9.80 -10.26
N GLY A 44 -13.57 -10.59 -9.69
CA GLY A 44 -12.48 -11.25 -10.42
C GLY A 44 -11.28 -10.34 -10.71
N GLY A 45 -11.14 -9.24 -10.00
CA GLY A 45 -9.96 -8.40 -9.98
C GLY A 45 -8.92 -8.90 -8.96
N LYS A 46 -7.81 -8.18 -8.85
CA LYS A 46 -6.70 -8.44 -7.93
C LYS A 46 -6.22 -7.16 -7.23
N LEU A 47 -5.45 -7.32 -6.17
CA LEU A 47 -4.79 -6.22 -5.50
C LEU A 47 -3.31 -6.16 -5.93
N VAL A 48 -2.85 -5.01 -6.38
CA VAL A 48 -1.49 -4.82 -6.88
C VAL A 48 -0.75 -3.79 -6.04
N PHE A 49 0.36 -4.18 -5.43
CA PHE A 49 1.11 -3.37 -4.49
C PHE A 49 2.48 -3.00 -5.05
N PHE A 50 2.92 -1.76 -4.83
CA PHE A 50 4.30 -1.36 -5.09
C PHE A 50 4.73 -0.20 -4.18
N GLY A 51 6.05 -0.13 -3.96
CA GLY A 51 6.71 0.86 -3.12
C GLY A 51 8.22 0.75 -3.25
N ASN A 52 8.97 1.64 -2.62
CA ASN A 52 10.43 1.62 -2.56
C ASN A 52 10.92 1.27 -1.15
N GLY A 53 12.08 0.63 -1.03
CA GLY A 53 12.74 0.36 0.26
C GLY A 53 11.83 -0.38 1.25
N GLY A 54 11.56 0.22 2.42
CA GLY A 54 10.64 -0.33 3.42
C GLY A 54 9.21 -0.51 2.88
N SER A 55 8.74 0.44 2.09
CA SER A 55 7.43 0.33 1.41
C SER A 55 7.40 -0.79 0.35
N ALA A 56 8.54 -1.20 -0.21
CA ALA A 56 8.61 -2.41 -1.05
C ALA A 56 8.46 -3.68 -0.21
N ALA A 57 9.04 -3.70 1.00
CA ALA A 57 8.86 -4.80 1.94
C ALA A 57 7.39 -4.90 2.41
N ASP A 58 6.76 -3.77 2.73
CA ASP A 58 5.33 -3.72 3.08
C ASP A 58 4.46 -4.23 1.93
N ALA A 59 4.75 -3.86 0.67
CA ALA A 59 4.03 -4.34 -0.50
C ALA A 59 4.08 -5.87 -0.63
N GLN A 60 5.26 -6.47 -0.42
CA GLN A 60 5.42 -7.93 -0.43
C GLN A 60 4.69 -8.59 0.73
N HIS A 61 4.83 -8.04 1.93
CA HIS A 61 4.19 -8.56 3.13
C HIS A 61 2.66 -8.57 2.99
N LEU A 62 2.04 -7.45 2.62
CA LEU A 62 0.59 -7.34 2.46
C LEU A 62 0.06 -8.23 1.33
N SER A 63 0.81 -8.39 0.24
CA SER A 63 0.47 -9.35 -0.81
C SER A 63 0.47 -10.79 -0.28
N ALA A 64 1.45 -11.16 0.56
CA ALA A 64 1.53 -12.49 1.16
C ALA A 64 0.36 -12.77 2.12
N GLU A 65 -0.08 -11.77 2.91
CA GLU A 65 -1.24 -11.90 3.80
C GLU A 65 -2.53 -12.25 3.04
N LEU A 66 -2.67 -11.76 1.81
CA LEU A 66 -3.83 -12.04 0.96
C LEU A 66 -3.70 -13.37 0.21
N VAL A 67 -2.54 -13.64 -0.39
CA VAL A 67 -2.29 -14.86 -1.18
C VAL A 67 -2.30 -16.10 -0.31
N VAL A 68 -1.70 -16.04 0.88
CA VAL A 68 -1.65 -17.16 1.82
C VAL A 68 -2.84 -17.09 2.78
N ARG A 69 -2.71 -16.35 3.85
CA ARG A 69 -3.76 -16.00 4.82
C ARG A 69 -3.21 -15.09 5.91
N LEU A 70 -4.03 -14.24 6.49
CA LEU A 70 -3.68 -13.47 7.69
C LEU A 70 -4.18 -14.20 8.96
N ARG A 71 -5.45 -14.53 9.03
CA ARG A 71 -6.09 -15.13 10.22
C ARG A 71 -6.96 -16.34 9.91
N ALA A 72 -7.87 -16.21 8.94
CA ALA A 72 -8.85 -17.24 8.62
C ALA A 72 -8.31 -18.24 7.59
N GLU A 73 -8.65 -19.54 7.75
CA GLU A 73 -8.43 -20.50 6.70
C GLU A 73 -9.42 -20.24 5.55
N ARG A 74 -8.89 -20.02 4.34
CA ARG A 74 -9.65 -19.69 3.14
C ARG A 74 -8.83 -19.93 1.87
N PRO A 75 -9.44 -20.01 0.70
CA PRO A 75 -8.72 -19.93 -0.57
C PRO A 75 -7.87 -18.67 -0.69
N GLY A 76 -6.73 -18.75 -1.39
CA GLY A 76 -5.87 -17.60 -1.65
C GLY A 76 -6.61 -16.49 -2.39
N LEU A 77 -6.37 -15.24 -2.02
CA LEU A 77 -6.94 -14.07 -2.68
C LEU A 77 -5.94 -13.49 -3.68
N PRO A 78 -6.36 -13.14 -4.92
CA PRO A 78 -5.47 -12.60 -5.94
C PRO A 78 -4.80 -11.31 -5.50
N ALA A 79 -3.50 -11.37 -5.23
CA ALA A 79 -2.67 -10.21 -4.86
C ALA A 79 -1.26 -10.35 -5.43
N LEU A 80 -0.64 -9.24 -5.79
CA LEU A 80 0.67 -9.19 -6.43
C LEU A 80 1.48 -8.00 -5.92
N ALA A 81 2.73 -8.25 -5.53
CA ALA A 81 3.71 -7.20 -5.27
C ALA A 81 4.65 -7.06 -6.49
N LEU A 82 4.70 -5.86 -7.10
CA LEU A 82 5.55 -5.58 -8.27
C LEU A 82 7.03 -5.43 -7.91
N THR A 83 7.39 -5.74 -6.68
CA THR A 83 8.74 -5.61 -6.11
C THR A 83 9.48 -6.95 -5.99
N THR A 84 8.91 -8.04 -6.49
CA THR A 84 9.39 -9.40 -6.23
C THR A 84 10.16 -10.04 -7.38
N ASN A 85 10.06 -9.52 -8.60
CA ASN A 85 10.77 -10.08 -9.76
C ASN A 85 12.01 -9.23 -10.09
N PRO A 86 13.21 -9.62 -9.63
CA PRO A 86 14.43 -8.85 -9.86
C PRO A 86 14.79 -8.74 -11.35
N SER A 87 14.46 -9.75 -12.16
CA SER A 87 14.73 -9.69 -13.61
C SER A 87 13.91 -8.60 -14.28
N VAL A 88 12.62 -8.46 -13.93
CA VAL A 88 11.76 -7.39 -14.45
C VAL A 88 12.25 -6.02 -13.97
N LEU A 89 12.57 -5.89 -12.68
CA LEU A 89 13.02 -4.63 -12.10
C LEU A 89 14.34 -4.16 -12.72
N THR A 90 15.31 -5.07 -12.88
CA THR A 90 16.62 -4.73 -13.43
C THR A 90 16.56 -4.47 -14.94
N ALA A 91 15.81 -5.25 -15.71
CA ALA A 91 15.62 -5.02 -17.14
C ALA A 91 14.88 -3.69 -17.39
N ALA A 92 13.76 -3.44 -16.70
CA ALA A 92 13.04 -2.18 -16.85
C ALA A 92 13.89 -0.99 -16.40
N GLY A 93 14.67 -1.12 -15.31
CA GLY A 93 15.59 -0.08 -14.86
C GLY A 93 16.71 0.21 -15.84
N ASN A 94 17.27 -0.83 -16.47
CA ASN A 94 18.33 -0.69 -17.49
C ASN A 94 17.83 -0.07 -18.80
N ASP A 95 16.66 -0.53 -19.28
CA ASP A 95 16.19 -0.20 -20.63
C ASP A 95 15.36 1.10 -20.66
N TYR A 96 14.62 1.40 -19.58
CA TYR A 96 13.68 2.52 -19.52
C TYR A 96 13.94 3.51 -18.39
N GLY A 97 14.92 3.23 -17.52
CA GLY A 97 15.22 4.00 -16.32
C GLY A 97 14.39 3.57 -15.11
N PHE A 98 14.94 3.83 -13.92
CA PHE A 98 14.34 3.41 -12.64
C PHE A 98 12.94 3.99 -12.41
N GLU A 99 12.63 5.11 -13.02
CA GLU A 99 11.31 5.73 -12.92
C GLU A 99 10.19 4.91 -13.58
N ARG A 100 10.53 3.95 -14.47
CA ARG A 100 9.58 3.14 -15.22
C ARG A 100 9.41 1.71 -14.71
N ILE A 101 10.12 1.32 -13.66
CA ILE A 101 10.12 -0.08 -13.16
C ILE A 101 8.73 -0.59 -12.75
N PHE A 102 7.87 0.29 -12.21
CA PHE A 102 6.50 -0.07 -11.83
C PHE A 102 5.51 0.17 -12.95
N SER A 103 5.60 1.30 -13.67
CA SER A 103 4.66 1.60 -14.76
C SER A 103 4.67 0.54 -15.86
N ARG A 104 5.85 0.00 -16.22
CA ARG A 104 5.96 -1.10 -17.21
C ARG A 104 5.23 -2.37 -16.77
N GLN A 105 5.28 -2.70 -15.49
CA GLN A 105 4.55 -3.85 -14.95
C GLN A 105 3.05 -3.58 -14.88
N VAL A 106 2.65 -2.38 -14.44
CA VAL A 106 1.24 -1.95 -14.40
C VAL A 106 0.61 -1.99 -15.80
N GLU A 107 1.28 -1.46 -16.82
CA GLU A 107 0.84 -1.49 -18.21
C GLU A 107 0.54 -2.92 -18.72
N SER A 108 1.25 -3.93 -18.20
CA SER A 108 1.14 -5.32 -18.65
C SER A 108 0.16 -6.16 -17.82
N LEU A 109 0.01 -5.86 -16.52
CA LEU A 109 -0.59 -6.77 -15.54
C LEU A 109 -1.89 -6.25 -14.94
N VAL A 110 -2.18 -4.94 -15.07
CA VAL A 110 -3.32 -4.29 -14.42
C VAL A 110 -4.43 -4.01 -15.41
N ASP A 111 -5.66 -4.19 -14.98
CA ASP A 111 -6.87 -3.81 -15.71
C ASP A 111 -7.87 -3.03 -14.82
N GLY A 112 -9.00 -2.60 -15.39
CA GLY A 112 -9.99 -1.76 -14.73
C GLY A 112 -10.77 -2.40 -13.57
N LYS A 113 -10.56 -3.70 -13.30
CA LYS A 113 -11.17 -4.39 -12.16
C LYS A 113 -10.27 -4.39 -10.92
N ASP A 114 -9.01 -4.00 -11.09
CA ASP A 114 -8.00 -4.10 -10.07
C ASP A 114 -8.00 -2.90 -9.13
N VAL A 115 -7.50 -3.13 -7.93
CA VAL A 115 -7.11 -2.07 -6.99
C VAL A 115 -5.59 -2.02 -6.92
N VAL A 116 -5.03 -0.85 -7.19
CA VAL A 116 -3.59 -0.61 -7.19
C VAL A 116 -3.21 0.20 -5.95
N ILE A 117 -2.31 -0.34 -5.14
CA ILE A 117 -1.86 0.26 -3.89
C ILE A 117 -0.43 0.78 -4.06
N ALA A 118 -0.30 2.10 -4.10
CA ALA A 118 0.96 2.82 -4.24
C ALA A 118 1.44 3.31 -2.86
N LEU A 119 2.56 2.75 -2.36
CA LEU A 119 3.12 3.11 -1.05
C LEU A 119 4.32 4.05 -1.23
N SER A 120 4.22 5.27 -0.66
CA SER A 120 5.30 6.25 -0.69
C SER A 120 5.21 7.20 0.49
N THR A 121 6.15 7.15 1.42
CA THR A 121 6.16 8.04 2.60
C THR A 121 6.16 9.52 2.24
N SER A 122 6.88 9.91 1.18
CA SER A 122 6.96 11.29 0.69
C SER A 122 5.85 11.67 -0.30
N GLY A 123 5.24 10.68 -0.97
CA GLY A 123 4.31 10.92 -2.06
C GLY A 123 4.93 11.59 -3.30
N THR A 124 6.27 11.58 -3.46
CA THR A 124 6.97 12.32 -4.53
C THR A 124 7.90 11.47 -5.39
N SER A 125 8.09 10.20 -5.07
CA SER A 125 9.00 9.29 -5.78
C SER A 125 8.58 9.11 -7.26
N PRO A 126 9.44 9.43 -8.26
CA PRO A 126 9.03 9.43 -9.67
C PRO A 126 8.49 8.09 -10.17
N ASN A 127 9.10 6.96 -9.78
CA ASN A 127 8.64 5.63 -10.17
C ASN A 127 7.27 5.28 -9.58
N ILE A 128 6.96 5.76 -8.38
CA ILE A 128 5.64 5.57 -7.75
C ILE A 128 4.59 6.41 -8.49
N LEU A 129 4.91 7.67 -8.80
CA LEU A 129 4.00 8.54 -9.56
C LEU A 129 3.69 7.95 -10.94
N ARG A 130 4.73 7.51 -11.70
CA ARG A 130 4.55 6.86 -13.00
C ARG A 130 3.72 5.57 -12.90
N GLY A 131 3.91 4.77 -11.84
CA GLY A 131 3.10 3.58 -11.59
C GLY A 131 1.62 3.92 -11.34
N ALA A 132 1.34 4.96 -10.55
CA ALA A 132 -0.02 5.42 -10.28
C ALA A 132 -0.70 6.01 -11.54
N GLU A 133 0.04 6.83 -12.33
CA GLU A 133 -0.44 7.35 -13.62
C GLU A 133 -0.83 6.21 -14.58
N ALA A 134 0.03 5.19 -14.69
CA ALA A 134 -0.24 4.01 -15.52
C ALA A 134 -1.48 3.23 -15.03
N ALA A 135 -1.64 3.08 -13.72
CA ALA A 135 -2.81 2.40 -13.13
C ALA A 135 -4.12 3.15 -13.45
N ARG A 136 -4.13 4.46 -13.32
CA ARG A 136 -5.28 5.29 -13.74
C ARG A 136 -5.59 5.14 -15.23
N ALA A 137 -4.58 5.15 -16.08
CA ALA A 137 -4.73 4.96 -17.53
C ALA A 137 -5.32 3.58 -17.89
N ARG A 138 -5.09 2.56 -17.03
CA ARG A 138 -5.68 1.23 -17.14
C ARG A 138 -7.09 1.12 -16.54
N GLY A 139 -7.60 2.21 -15.96
CA GLY A 139 -8.93 2.27 -15.33
C GLY A 139 -8.99 1.62 -13.95
N ALA A 140 -7.85 1.26 -13.35
CA ALA A 140 -7.80 0.68 -12.01
C ALA A 140 -8.10 1.72 -10.92
N TYR A 141 -8.65 1.25 -9.80
CA TYR A 141 -8.84 2.09 -8.61
C TYR A 141 -7.53 2.26 -7.86
N VAL A 142 -7.07 3.50 -7.73
CA VAL A 142 -5.75 3.81 -7.14
C VAL A 142 -5.90 4.22 -5.68
N VAL A 143 -5.24 3.49 -4.80
CA VAL A 143 -5.11 3.80 -3.37
C VAL A 143 -3.67 4.24 -3.09
N ALA A 144 -3.50 5.41 -2.49
CA ALA A 144 -2.19 5.93 -2.11
C ALA A 144 -1.99 5.87 -0.59
N PHE A 145 -0.90 5.27 -0.16
CA PHE A 145 -0.42 5.29 1.22
C PHE A 145 0.73 6.30 1.33
N THR A 146 0.56 7.36 2.11
CA THR A 146 1.52 8.47 2.18
C THR A 146 1.73 8.98 3.60
N GLY A 147 2.68 9.92 3.77
CA GLY A 147 2.74 10.79 4.95
C GLY A 147 1.74 11.94 4.84
N GLU A 148 1.84 12.88 5.76
CA GLU A 148 0.85 13.91 6.06
C GLU A 148 0.35 14.69 4.84
N THR A 149 1.25 15.11 3.94
CA THR A 149 0.90 15.98 2.81
C THR A 149 0.32 15.25 1.60
N GLY A 150 0.50 13.93 1.51
CA GLY A 150 0.15 13.17 0.31
C GLY A 150 1.07 13.40 -0.90
N GLY A 151 1.82 14.49 -0.91
CA GLY A 151 2.74 14.88 -1.98
C GLY A 151 2.07 14.96 -3.36
N LYS A 152 2.84 14.69 -4.40
CA LYS A 152 2.36 14.64 -5.80
C LYS A 152 1.52 13.39 -6.10
N LEU A 153 1.52 12.41 -5.20
CA LEU A 153 0.74 11.19 -5.36
C LEU A 153 -0.75 11.39 -5.00
N ALA A 154 -1.06 12.32 -4.09
CA ALA A 154 -2.43 12.60 -3.66
C ALA A 154 -3.41 12.87 -4.81
N PRO A 155 -3.14 13.75 -5.80
CA PRO A 155 -4.06 14.00 -6.91
C PRO A 155 -4.18 12.84 -7.91
N LEU A 156 -3.32 11.82 -7.82
CA LEU A 156 -3.37 10.61 -8.65
C LEU A 156 -4.18 9.48 -8.00
N ALA A 157 -4.53 9.60 -6.73
CA ALA A 157 -5.26 8.59 -5.99
C ALA A 157 -6.78 8.84 -6.03
N ASP A 158 -7.54 7.74 -6.16
CA ASP A 158 -8.99 7.74 -5.93
C ASP A 158 -9.28 7.69 -4.42
N LEU A 159 -8.34 7.15 -3.64
CA LEU A 159 -8.39 7.10 -2.18
C LEU A 159 -7.00 7.37 -1.58
N LEU A 160 -6.91 8.38 -0.74
CA LEU A 160 -5.68 8.77 -0.06
C LEU A 160 -5.71 8.35 1.42
N LEU A 161 -4.76 7.53 1.84
CA LEU A 161 -4.51 7.13 3.22
C LEU A 161 -3.23 7.82 3.71
N ASN A 162 -3.38 9.06 4.15
CA ASN A 162 -2.26 9.88 4.59
C ASN A 162 -2.10 9.84 6.12
N VAL A 163 -0.97 9.30 6.56
CA VAL A 163 -0.59 9.22 7.98
C VAL A 163 -0.22 10.63 8.49
N PRO A 164 -0.72 11.07 9.64
CA PRO A 164 -0.44 12.40 10.20
C PRO A 164 0.98 12.47 10.81
N SER A 165 2.00 12.28 9.97
CA SER A 165 3.42 12.34 10.33
C SER A 165 4.27 12.72 9.13
N THR A 166 5.40 13.36 9.40
CA THR A 166 6.47 13.64 8.43
C THR A 166 7.70 12.74 8.61
N ASP A 167 7.74 11.93 9.70
CA ASP A 167 8.81 10.99 9.96
C ASP A 167 8.60 9.69 9.16
N PRO A 168 9.52 9.34 8.23
CA PRO A 168 9.38 8.13 7.42
C PRO A 168 9.21 6.84 8.22
N GLN A 169 9.84 6.72 9.39
CA GLN A 169 9.71 5.53 10.24
C GLN A 169 8.29 5.41 10.80
N ARG A 170 7.77 6.49 11.38
CA ARG A 170 6.40 6.56 11.92
C ARG A 170 5.35 6.33 10.83
N ILE A 171 5.61 6.85 9.62
CA ILE A 171 4.74 6.64 8.47
C ILE A 171 4.72 5.17 8.05
N GLN A 172 5.87 4.51 7.88
CA GLN A 172 5.94 3.09 7.50
C GLN A 172 5.31 2.17 8.55
N GLU A 173 5.60 2.38 9.85
CA GLU A 173 4.93 1.64 10.93
C GLU A 173 3.41 1.78 10.92
N SER A 174 2.92 2.93 10.49
CA SER A 174 1.49 3.19 10.33
C SER A 174 0.93 2.55 9.06
N HIS A 175 1.68 2.58 7.94
CA HIS A 175 1.29 1.93 6.69
C HIS A 175 1.08 0.43 6.88
N ILE A 176 2.01 -0.26 7.53
CA ILE A 176 1.84 -1.70 7.77
C ILE A 176 0.69 -2.00 8.75
N THR A 177 0.47 -1.13 9.74
CA THR A 177 -0.67 -1.25 10.65
C THR A 177 -2.00 -1.12 9.90
N ILE A 178 -2.15 -0.09 9.04
CA ILE A 178 -3.32 0.11 8.18
C ILE A 178 -3.51 -1.10 7.25
N GLY A 179 -2.41 -1.57 6.65
CA GLY A 179 -2.43 -2.74 5.77
C GLY A 179 -2.94 -4.00 6.45
N HIS A 180 -2.46 -4.32 7.64
CA HIS A 180 -2.95 -5.47 8.43
C HIS A 180 -4.44 -5.35 8.78
N ILE A 181 -4.89 -4.15 9.21
CA ILE A 181 -6.31 -3.90 9.49
C ILE A 181 -7.15 -4.15 8.23
N ALA A 182 -6.72 -3.58 7.09
CA ALA A 182 -7.42 -3.74 5.83
C ALA A 182 -7.45 -5.21 5.37
N CYS A 183 -6.32 -5.93 5.42
CA CYS A 183 -6.26 -7.35 5.06
C CYS A 183 -7.21 -8.20 5.93
N ALA A 184 -7.28 -7.94 7.24
CA ALA A 184 -8.21 -8.64 8.13
C ALA A 184 -9.69 -8.35 7.78
N LEU A 185 -10.01 -7.11 7.42
CA LEU A 185 -11.35 -6.72 7.00
C LEU A 185 -11.72 -7.30 5.63
N ILE A 186 -10.80 -7.29 4.67
CA ILE A 186 -10.98 -7.90 3.34
C ILE A 186 -11.23 -9.40 3.49
N GLU A 187 -10.40 -10.09 4.28
CA GLU A 187 -10.55 -11.53 4.55
C GLU A 187 -11.94 -11.85 5.10
N LYS A 188 -12.39 -11.08 6.10
CA LYS A 188 -13.74 -11.23 6.68
C LYS A 188 -14.85 -10.99 5.65
N GLN A 189 -14.74 -9.94 4.83
CA GLN A 189 -15.77 -9.57 3.85
C GLN A 189 -15.85 -10.53 2.66
N VAL A 190 -14.75 -11.18 2.29
CA VAL A 190 -14.74 -12.18 1.21
C VAL A 190 -15.25 -13.53 1.74
N SER A 191 -14.90 -13.93 2.97
CA SER A 191 -15.29 -15.22 3.55
C SER A 191 -16.76 -15.27 4.03
N SER A 192 -17.39 -14.13 4.35
CA SER A 192 -18.77 -14.09 4.86
C SER A 192 -19.84 -14.38 3.82
N LEU A 193 -19.47 -14.62 2.57
CA LEU A 193 -20.38 -14.89 1.45
C LEU A 193 -20.14 -16.26 0.79
N SER A 194 -19.22 -17.05 1.35
CA SER A 194 -18.98 -18.46 1.00
C SER A 194 -19.76 -19.37 1.92
#